data_cdfac743fa3f2bf153b709943b3785ba
#
_entry.id   cdfac743fa3f2bf153b709943b3785ba
#
_cell.length_a   1.000
_cell.length_b   1.000
_cell.length_c   1.000
_cell.angle_alpha   90.00
_cell.angle_beta   90.00
_cell.angle_gamma   90.00
#
_symmetry.space_group_name_H-M   'P 1'
#
loop_
_entity.id
_entity.type
_entity.pdbx_description
1 polymer ?
#
loop_
_entity_poly.entity_id
_entity_poly.type
_entity_poly.pdbx_seq_one_letter_code
_entity_poly.pdbx_strand_id
1 'polypeptide(L)'
;MNKEVLYIFVDEAGDMDFSPRGSKHYMFNFLVKKRPFTLHEAVSNFRYDLLEYNVTSETNFNLDIEAFHAHKDNKHIKEKLFDIISRFDKEAIKVYSYILEKPKVEPDKRDKKEVFYIENLRYAIERLLSKIVLTSNVIIVTDKLPLQKDKQNLVKALKKGIKEYLGRHALACRYDIFHHCSASSANLQIIDYISWAIFRKYEHSDESYYKKINGYILDEEVMTKNRGINHYEI
;
A
#
# COMPACT_ATOMS: atom_id res chain seq x y z
N MET A 1 15.64 -6.47 -26.83
CA MET A 1 14.49 -5.61 -26.46
C MET A 1 14.41 -5.56 -24.94
N ASN A 2 14.62 -4.39 -24.36
CA ASN A 2 14.44 -4.18 -22.94
C ASN A 2 12.94 -4.31 -22.62
N LYS A 3 12.53 -5.42 -22.00
CA LYS A 3 11.13 -5.63 -21.64
C LYS A 3 10.83 -4.76 -20.41
N GLU A 4 10.16 -3.64 -20.63
CA GLU A 4 9.76 -2.74 -19.58
C GLU A 4 8.84 -3.47 -18.58
N VAL A 5 9.18 -3.38 -17.29
CA VAL A 5 8.42 -4.00 -16.20
C VAL A 5 7.86 -2.90 -15.30
N LEU A 6 6.56 -2.91 -15.10
CA LEU A 6 5.89 -2.08 -14.12
C LEU A 6 5.82 -2.82 -12.78
N TYR A 7 6.18 -2.13 -11.71
CA TYR A 7 6.06 -2.64 -10.35
C TYR A 7 4.93 -1.93 -9.62
N ILE A 8 4.12 -2.70 -8.92
CA ILE A 8 3.02 -2.23 -8.07
C ILE A 8 3.27 -2.80 -6.68
N PHE A 9 3.60 -1.93 -5.73
CA PHE A 9 3.71 -2.29 -4.31
C PHE A 9 2.41 -1.96 -3.62
N VAL A 10 1.91 -2.88 -2.83
CA VAL A 10 0.59 -2.78 -2.18
C VAL A 10 0.77 -2.83 -0.68
N ASP A 11 0.09 -1.90 -0.01
CA ASP A 11 -0.01 -1.87 1.44
C ASP A 11 -1.42 -1.45 1.86
N GLU A 12 -1.83 -1.88 3.05
CA GLU A 12 -3.13 -1.58 3.63
C GLU A 12 -3.00 -0.67 4.86
N ALA A 13 -4.03 0.16 5.07
CA ALA A 13 -4.16 0.92 6.30
C ALA A 13 -5.58 0.82 6.89
N GLY A 14 -5.66 0.82 8.20
CA GLY A 14 -6.89 0.53 8.95
C GLY A 14 -6.93 -0.90 9.46
N ASP A 15 -8.00 -1.25 10.15
CA ASP A 15 -8.24 -2.58 10.68
C ASP A 15 -9.53 -3.19 10.11
N MET A 16 -9.69 -4.49 10.26
CA MET A 16 -10.91 -5.22 9.89
C MET A 16 -11.83 -5.46 11.10
N ASP A 17 -11.80 -4.57 12.09
CA ASP A 17 -12.75 -4.53 13.18
C ASP A 17 -13.93 -3.62 12.81
N PHE A 18 -15.10 -4.20 12.58
CA PHE A 18 -16.33 -3.47 12.25
C PHE A 18 -17.12 -3.03 13.49
N SER A 19 -16.59 -3.25 14.69
CA SER A 19 -17.17 -2.72 15.93
C SER A 19 -16.96 -1.20 16.02
N PRO A 20 -17.68 -0.50 16.92
CA PRO A 20 -17.46 0.93 17.16
C PRO A 20 -16.03 1.30 17.64
N ARG A 21 -15.22 0.31 18.04
CA ARG A 21 -13.82 0.49 18.46
C ARG A 21 -12.83 0.45 17.29
N GLY A 22 -13.24 -0.16 16.17
CA GLY A 22 -12.42 -0.24 14.97
C GLY A 22 -12.31 1.10 14.24
N SER A 23 -11.35 1.19 13.33
CA SER A 23 -11.21 2.36 12.45
C SER A 23 -12.46 2.56 11.59
N LYS A 24 -12.76 3.80 11.19
CA LYS A 24 -13.86 4.11 10.28
C LYS A 24 -13.51 3.78 8.83
N HIS A 25 -12.23 3.80 8.52
CA HIS A 25 -11.72 3.59 7.17
C HIS A 25 -10.86 2.34 7.09
N TYR A 26 -10.90 1.69 5.91
CA TYR A 26 -9.95 0.67 5.47
C TYR A 26 -9.45 1.06 4.09
N MET A 27 -8.17 0.90 3.81
CA MET A 27 -7.56 1.42 2.58
C MET A 27 -6.65 0.41 1.93
N PHE A 28 -6.65 0.42 0.59
CA PHE A 28 -5.64 -0.21 -0.23
C PHE A 28 -4.84 0.89 -0.92
N ASN A 29 -3.54 0.91 -0.71
CA ASN A 29 -2.64 1.90 -1.27
C ASN A 29 -1.65 1.22 -2.22
N PHE A 30 -1.43 1.83 -3.37
CA PHE A 30 -0.61 1.30 -4.44
C PHE A 30 0.48 2.29 -4.79
N LEU A 31 1.74 1.84 -4.68
CA LEU A 31 2.91 2.55 -5.18
C LEU A 31 3.29 1.96 -6.53
N VAL A 32 3.10 2.73 -7.59
CA VAL A 32 3.39 2.33 -8.97
C VAL A 32 4.68 2.96 -9.42
N LYS A 33 5.64 2.16 -9.87
CA LYS A 33 6.94 2.65 -10.34
C LYS A 33 7.62 1.69 -11.31
N LYS A 34 8.65 2.20 -11.98
CA LYS A 34 9.53 1.46 -12.88
C LYS A 34 10.97 1.47 -12.34
N ARG A 35 11.79 0.54 -12.79
CA ARG A 35 13.24 0.60 -12.51
C ARG A 35 13.91 1.71 -13.33
N PRO A 36 15.01 2.32 -12.83
CA PRO A 36 15.71 2.02 -11.58
C PRO A 36 14.96 2.54 -10.35
N PHE A 37 15.11 1.83 -9.21
CA PHE A 37 14.54 2.26 -7.93
C PHE A 37 15.55 3.18 -7.23
N THR A 38 15.62 4.42 -7.63
CA THR A 38 16.70 5.37 -7.27
C THR A 38 16.78 5.73 -5.78
N LEU A 39 15.81 5.32 -4.97
CA LEU A 39 15.66 5.84 -3.61
C LEU A 39 15.81 4.79 -2.52
N HIS A 40 16.03 3.55 -2.92
CA HIS A 40 16.33 2.47 -1.98
C HIS A 40 17.57 2.76 -1.13
N GLU A 41 18.58 3.37 -1.75
CA GLU A 41 19.84 3.68 -1.09
C GLU A 41 19.64 4.65 0.08
N ALA A 42 18.89 5.75 -0.12
CA ALA A 42 18.66 6.74 0.93
C ALA A 42 17.90 6.15 2.14
N VAL A 43 16.90 5.28 1.88
CA VAL A 43 16.16 4.59 2.96
C VAL A 43 17.05 3.57 3.66
N SER A 44 17.87 2.82 2.91
CA SER A 44 18.78 1.83 3.47
C SER A 44 19.89 2.50 4.30
N ASN A 45 20.48 3.57 3.78
CA ASN A 45 21.51 4.33 4.51
C ASN A 45 20.96 4.88 5.81
N PHE A 46 19.78 5.49 5.81
CA PHE A 46 19.16 5.96 7.03
C PHE A 46 18.96 4.84 8.07
N ARG A 47 18.62 3.63 7.63
CA ARG A 47 18.52 2.48 8.56
C ARG A 47 19.87 2.11 9.14
N TYR A 48 20.94 2.12 8.32
CA TYR A 48 22.30 1.85 8.81
C TYR A 48 22.78 2.93 9.77
N ASP A 49 22.52 4.21 9.49
CA ASP A 49 22.84 5.33 10.39
C ASP A 49 22.23 5.09 11.79
N LEU A 50 20.97 4.59 11.86
CA LEU A 50 20.32 4.29 13.14
C LEU A 50 20.93 3.07 13.86
N LEU A 51 21.33 2.04 13.12
CA LEU A 51 22.03 0.88 13.70
C LEU A 51 23.41 1.26 14.22
N GLU A 52 24.14 2.07 13.48
CA GLU A 52 25.45 2.59 13.89
C GLU A 52 25.32 3.50 15.11
N TYR A 53 24.27 4.32 15.19
CA TYR A 53 23.99 5.14 16.36
C TYR A 53 23.81 4.29 17.63
N ASN A 54 23.18 3.13 17.56
CA ASN A 54 23.02 2.22 18.70
C ASN A 54 24.36 1.75 19.28
N VAL A 55 25.38 1.62 18.44
CA VAL A 55 26.71 1.15 18.86
C VAL A 55 27.60 2.29 19.32
N THR A 56 27.49 3.47 18.72
CA THR A 56 28.35 4.61 18.93
C THR A 56 27.85 5.56 20.01
N SER A 57 26.55 5.53 20.34
CA SER A 57 25.99 6.42 21.35
C SER A 57 26.28 5.91 22.76
N GLU A 58 26.61 6.82 23.66
CA GLU A 58 26.80 6.54 25.09
C GLU A 58 25.45 6.34 25.82
N THR A 59 24.33 6.50 25.12
CA THR A 59 23.00 6.34 25.69
C THR A 59 22.54 4.89 25.55
N ASN A 60 21.91 4.32 26.58
CA ASN A 60 21.29 2.99 26.56
C ASN A 60 20.02 2.94 25.68
N PHE A 61 19.95 3.76 24.65
CA PHE A 61 18.79 3.84 23.76
C PHE A 61 19.02 2.88 22.59
N ASN A 62 18.42 1.71 22.66
CA ASN A 62 18.51 0.71 21.60
C ASN A 62 17.34 0.90 20.62
N LEU A 63 17.66 1.32 19.40
CA LEU A 63 16.71 1.41 18.29
C LEU A 63 16.75 0.07 17.54
N ASP A 64 15.89 -0.86 17.94
CA ASP A 64 15.71 -2.12 17.21
C ASP A 64 14.84 -1.88 15.97
N ILE A 65 15.50 -1.49 14.87
CA ILE A 65 14.82 -1.20 13.59
C ILE A 65 15.16 -2.31 12.60
N GLU A 66 14.39 -3.37 12.66
CA GLU A 66 14.43 -4.41 11.62
C GLU A 66 13.91 -3.87 10.28
N ALA A 67 12.84 -3.07 10.33
CA ALA A 67 12.24 -2.37 9.19
C ALA A 67 11.55 -1.09 9.65
N PHE A 68 11.54 -0.08 8.81
CA PHE A 68 10.71 1.09 9.07
C PHE A 68 9.23 0.72 9.00
N HIS A 69 8.48 1.17 10.01
CA HIS A 69 7.06 0.93 10.13
C HIS A 69 6.37 2.16 10.73
N ALA A 70 5.60 2.88 9.93
CA ALA A 70 5.07 4.19 10.30
C ALA A 70 4.25 4.20 11.60
N HIS A 71 3.51 3.12 11.90
CA HIS A 71 2.74 3.04 13.13
C HIS A 71 3.64 2.87 14.37
N LYS A 72 4.74 2.13 14.26
CA LYS A 72 5.63 1.77 15.38
C LYS A 72 6.74 2.78 15.63
N ASP A 73 7.24 3.39 14.56
CA ASP A 73 8.38 4.28 14.62
C ASP A 73 8.08 5.52 15.45
N ASN A 74 9.08 6.05 16.14
CA ASN A 74 8.94 7.29 16.89
C ASN A 74 8.83 8.50 15.95
N LYS A 75 8.45 9.65 16.50
CA LYS A 75 8.23 10.89 15.74
C LYS A 75 9.48 11.29 14.94
N HIS A 76 10.66 11.17 15.53
CA HIS A 76 11.92 11.61 14.93
C HIS A 76 12.26 10.79 13.68
N ILE A 77 12.13 9.46 13.77
CA ILE A 77 12.32 8.56 12.65
C ILE A 77 11.29 8.86 11.55
N LYS A 78 10.02 9.06 11.92
CA LYS A 78 8.96 9.42 10.97
C LYS A 78 9.30 10.70 10.20
N GLU A 79 9.66 11.77 10.91
CA GLU A 79 10.00 13.04 10.27
C GLU A 79 11.15 12.88 9.28
N LYS A 80 12.20 12.19 9.69
CA LYS A 80 13.38 11.97 8.82
C LYS A 80 13.04 11.14 7.59
N LEU A 81 12.25 10.05 7.75
CA LEU A 81 11.89 9.21 6.60
C LEU A 81 10.93 9.93 5.65
N PHE A 82 9.97 10.69 6.17
CA PHE A 82 9.13 11.55 5.32
C PHE A 82 9.94 12.62 4.59
N ASP A 83 10.97 13.18 5.19
CA ASP A 83 11.88 14.11 4.52
C ASP A 83 12.67 13.44 3.41
N ILE A 84 13.10 12.19 3.61
CA ILE A 84 13.72 11.39 2.55
C ILE A 84 12.72 11.16 1.42
N ILE A 85 11.50 10.69 1.72
CA ILE A 85 10.45 10.43 0.73
C ILE A 85 10.09 11.71 -0.04
N SER A 86 10.00 12.86 0.62
CA SER A 86 9.60 14.12 0.00
C SER A 86 10.59 14.66 -1.05
N ARG A 87 11.81 14.11 -1.09
CA ARG A 87 12.85 14.49 -2.06
C ARG A 87 12.84 13.62 -3.31
N PHE A 88 11.94 12.68 -3.41
CA PHE A 88 11.84 11.79 -4.56
C PHE A 88 11.38 12.56 -5.80
N ASP A 89 11.86 12.10 -6.95
CA ASP A 89 11.32 12.58 -8.22
C ASP A 89 9.84 12.18 -8.31
N LYS A 90 8.96 13.17 -8.45
CA LYS A 90 7.52 12.98 -8.55
C LYS A 90 7.10 12.11 -9.73
N GLU A 91 7.89 12.08 -10.80
CA GLU A 91 7.61 11.22 -11.94
C GLU A 91 8.02 9.76 -11.69
N ALA A 92 8.95 9.52 -10.75
CA ALA A 92 9.42 8.18 -10.44
C ALA A 92 8.47 7.38 -9.54
N ILE A 93 7.55 8.08 -8.83
CA ILE A 93 6.60 7.48 -7.88
C ILE A 93 5.20 7.99 -8.18
N LYS A 94 4.26 7.06 -8.34
CA LYS A 94 2.83 7.36 -8.51
C LYS A 94 2.04 6.57 -7.49
N VAL A 95 1.24 7.25 -6.69
CA VAL A 95 0.45 6.65 -5.63
C VAL A 95 -1.03 6.74 -5.98
N TYR A 96 -1.74 5.63 -5.74
CA TYR A 96 -3.18 5.52 -5.89
C TYR A 96 -3.75 4.93 -4.61
N SER A 97 -4.80 5.51 -4.09
CA SER A 97 -5.43 5.09 -2.83
C SER A 97 -6.91 4.82 -3.02
N TYR A 98 -7.37 3.68 -2.51
CA TYR A 98 -8.77 3.28 -2.53
C TYR A 98 -9.26 3.13 -1.10
N ILE A 99 -10.20 4.01 -0.72
CA ILE A 99 -10.63 4.21 0.65
C ILE A 99 -12.03 3.65 0.81
N LEU A 100 -12.19 2.72 1.74
CA LEU A 100 -13.46 2.14 2.15
C LEU A 100 -13.94 2.79 3.43
N GLU A 101 -15.17 3.32 3.41
CA GLU A 101 -15.85 3.78 4.61
C GLU A 101 -16.58 2.59 5.25
N LYS A 102 -15.97 1.95 6.25
CA LYS A 102 -16.50 0.74 6.91
C LYS A 102 -17.94 0.86 7.45
N PRO A 103 -18.38 2.02 7.99
CA PRO A 103 -19.78 2.16 8.41
C PRO A 103 -20.80 1.95 7.28
N LYS A 104 -20.40 2.14 6.02
CA LYS A 104 -21.25 1.97 4.84
C LYS A 104 -21.20 0.56 4.24
N VAL A 105 -20.38 -0.33 4.81
CA VAL A 105 -20.33 -1.75 4.41
C VAL A 105 -21.58 -2.47 4.94
N GLU A 106 -22.20 -3.27 4.10
CA GLU A 106 -23.40 -4.04 4.46
C GLU A 106 -23.12 -5.02 5.62
N PRO A 107 -24.08 -5.18 6.56
CA PRO A 107 -23.87 -5.98 7.78
C PRO A 107 -23.47 -7.43 7.50
N ASP A 108 -24.06 -8.08 6.51
CA ASP A 108 -23.80 -9.48 6.12
C ASP A 108 -22.36 -9.72 5.59
N LYS A 109 -21.70 -8.67 5.13
CA LYS A 109 -20.32 -8.72 4.64
C LYS A 109 -19.28 -8.46 5.74
N ARG A 110 -19.70 -7.87 6.88
CA ARG A 110 -18.78 -7.53 7.99
C ARG A 110 -18.25 -8.75 8.71
N ASP A 111 -19.04 -9.81 8.79
CA ASP A 111 -18.66 -11.05 9.50
C ASP A 111 -17.71 -11.92 8.67
N LYS A 112 -17.61 -11.70 7.38
CA LYS A 112 -16.77 -12.47 6.44
C LYS A 112 -15.52 -11.69 6.04
N LYS A 113 -14.62 -11.44 7.00
CA LYS A 113 -13.42 -10.59 6.80
C LYS A 113 -12.56 -10.99 5.60
N GLU A 114 -12.42 -12.28 5.33
CA GLU A 114 -11.65 -12.78 4.18
C GLU A 114 -12.32 -12.40 2.86
N VAL A 115 -13.62 -12.61 2.76
CA VAL A 115 -14.39 -12.25 1.55
C VAL A 115 -14.35 -10.74 1.34
N PHE A 116 -14.59 -9.97 2.41
CA PHE A 116 -14.47 -8.51 2.38
C PHE A 116 -13.12 -8.06 1.84
N TYR A 117 -12.03 -8.61 2.36
CA TYR A 117 -10.68 -8.25 1.94
C TYR A 117 -10.44 -8.60 0.47
N ILE A 118 -10.73 -9.84 0.07
CA ILE A 118 -10.48 -10.33 -1.29
C ILE A 118 -11.26 -9.53 -2.33
N GLU A 119 -12.56 -9.30 -2.09
CA GLU A 119 -13.42 -8.59 -3.03
C GLU A 119 -12.99 -7.13 -3.20
N ASN A 120 -12.68 -6.46 -2.09
CA ASN A 120 -12.30 -5.06 -2.15
C ASN A 120 -10.90 -4.85 -2.70
N LEU A 121 -9.92 -5.71 -2.38
CA LEU A 121 -8.59 -5.64 -3.00
C LEU A 121 -8.66 -5.94 -4.51
N ARG A 122 -9.45 -6.94 -4.91
CA ARG A 122 -9.69 -7.24 -6.33
C ARG A 122 -10.24 -6.00 -7.05
N TYR A 123 -11.27 -5.38 -6.48
CA TYR A 123 -11.84 -4.17 -7.06
C TYR A 123 -10.85 -3.01 -7.12
N ALA A 124 -10.11 -2.77 -6.04
CA ALA A 124 -9.09 -1.73 -5.99
C ALA A 124 -8.02 -1.93 -7.07
N ILE A 125 -7.58 -3.18 -7.30
CA ILE A 125 -6.65 -3.52 -8.39
C ILE A 125 -7.29 -3.27 -9.76
N GLU A 126 -8.53 -3.66 -9.99
CA GLU A 126 -9.21 -3.39 -11.26
C GLU A 126 -9.31 -1.89 -11.55
N ARG A 127 -9.63 -1.09 -10.53
CA ARG A 127 -9.66 0.38 -10.64
C ARG A 127 -8.28 0.95 -10.92
N LEU A 128 -7.25 0.48 -10.22
CA LEU A 128 -5.87 0.86 -10.49
C LEU A 128 -5.49 0.58 -11.95
N LEU A 129 -5.72 -0.66 -12.42
CA LEU A 129 -5.36 -1.08 -13.77
C LEU A 129 -6.06 -0.22 -14.85
N SER A 130 -7.24 0.31 -14.57
CA SER A 130 -7.97 1.21 -15.47
C SER A 130 -7.38 2.63 -15.55
N LYS A 131 -6.53 3.02 -14.58
CA LYS A 131 -5.97 4.38 -14.47
C LYS A 131 -4.49 4.46 -14.85
N ILE A 132 -3.80 3.32 -14.89
CA ILE A 132 -2.38 3.27 -15.20
C ILE A 132 -2.12 2.82 -16.64
N VAL A 133 -1.02 3.30 -17.20
CA VAL A 133 -0.53 2.80 -18.50
C VAL A 133 0.20 1.48 -18.23
N LEU A 134 -0.42 0.37 -18.62
CA LEU A 134 0.14 -0.96 -18.46
C LEU A 134 1.30 -1.18 -19.43
N THR A 135 2.37 -1.75 -18.93
CA THR A 135 3.44 -2.31 -19.75
C THR A 135 3.14 -3.78 -20.08
N SER A 136 3.95 -4.37 -20.96
CA SER A 136 3.80 -5.80 -21.30
C SER A 136 4.06 -6.74 -20.13
N ASN A 137 4.68 -6.25 -19.05
CA ASN A 137 4.98 -7.05 -17.86
C ASN A 137 4.67 -6.24 -16.59
N VAL A 138 3.98 -6.86 -15.63
CA VAL A 138 3.63 -6.27 -14.33
C VAL A 138 4.04 -7.20 -13.20
N ILE A 139 4.68 -6.66 -12.19
CA ILE A 139 5.00 -7.35 -10.94
C ILE A 139 4.26 -6.65 -9.82
N ILE A 140 3.42 -7.39 -9.11
CA ILE A 140 2.71 -6.92 -7.92
C ILE A 140 3.42 -7.49 -6.70
N VAL A 141 3.78 -6.63 -5.75
CA VAL A 141 4.43 -7.01 -4.50
C VAL A 141 3.58 -6.53 -3.34
N THR A 142 3.14 -7.44 -2.50
CA THR A 142 2.40 -7.12 -1.27
C THR A 142 3.24 -7.49 -0.06
N ASP A 143 2.97 -6.89 1.08
CA ASP A 143 3.48 -7.37 2.36
C ASP A 143 2.81 -8.71 2.74
N LYS A 144 3.23 -9.29 3.84
CA LYS A 144 2.59 -10.47 4.41
C LYS A 144 1.12 -10.15 4.67
N LEU A 145 0.25 -10.92 4.03
CA LEU A 145 -1.19 -10.73 4.13
C LEU A 145 -1.68 -10.85 5.58
N PRO A 146 -2.63 -10.01 6.01
CA PRO A 146 -3.18 -10.03 7.36
C PRO A 146 -3.95 -11.32 7.68
N LEU A 147 -4.24 -12.15 6.67
CA LEU A 147 -4.98 -13.39 6.78
C LEU A 147 -4.03 -14.59 6.74
N GLN A 148 -3.86 -15.26 7.89
CA GLN A 148 -2.88 -16.36 8.02
C GLN A 148 -3.33 -17.68 7.39
N LYS A 149 -4.65 -17.93 7.24
CA LYS A 149 -5.18 -19.26 6.92
C LYS A 149 -5.26 -19.60 5.44
N ASP A 150 -5.29 -18.62 4.51
CA ASP A 150 -5.61 -18.92 3.10
C ASP A 150 -4.83 -18.10 2.06
N LYS A 151 -3.53 -17.93 2.26
CA LYS A 151 -2.65 -17.18 1.33
C LYS A 151 -2.79 -17.66 -0.12
N GLN A 152 -2.90 -18.98 -0.34
CA GLN A 152 -3.01 -19.53 -1.69
C GLN A 152 -4.33 -19.17 -2.37
N ASN A 153 -5.43 -19.17 -1.63
CA ASN A 153 -6.74 -18.82 -2.17
C ASN A 153 -6.83 -17.33 -2.49
N LEU A 154 -6.24 -16.48 -1.66
CA LEU A 154 -6.16 -15.06 -1.93
C LEU A 154 -5.36 -14.75 -3.20
N VAL A 155 -4.16 -15.32 -3.35
CA VAL A 155 -3.35 -15.16 -4.57
C VAL A 155 -4.09 -15.67 -5.80
N LYS A 156 -4.77 -16.81 -5.70
CA LYS A 156 -5.59 -17.34 -6.80
C LYS A 156 -6.74 -16.39 -7.16
N ALA A 157 -7.43 -15.84 -6.15
CA ALA A 157 -8.53 -14.89 -6.36
C ALA A 157 -8.05 -13.61 -7.02
N LEU A 158 -6.92 -13.04 -6.56
CA LEU A 158 -6.30 -11.87 -7.17
C LEU A 158 -5.85 -12.15 -8.61
N LYS A 159 -5.15 -13.25 -8.85
CA LYS A 159 -4.74 -13.65 -10.21
C LYS A 159 -5.93 -13.83 -11.12
N LYS A 160 -7.03 -14.41 -10.62
CA LYS A 160 -8.28 -14.55 -11.37
C LYS A 160 -8.86 -13.18 -11.73
N GLY A 161 -8.99 -12.25 -10.77
CA GLY A 161 -9.51 -10.91 -11.02
C GLY A 161 -8.70 -10.13 -12.06
N ILE A 162 -7.37 -10.16 -11.95
CA ILE A 162 -6.47 -9.51 -12.92
C ILE A 162 -6.64 -10.15 -14.30
N LYS A 163 -6.67 -11.48 -14.39
CA LYS A 163 -6.88 -12.20 -15.66
C LYS A 163 -8.22 -11.83 -16.33
N GLU A 164 -9.28 -11.76 -15.54
CA GLU A 164 -10.61 -11.36 -16.03
C GLU A 164 -10.61 -9.91 -16.52
N TYR A 165 -9.97 -8.99 -15.78
CA TYR A 165 -9.81 -7.60 -16.22
C TYR A 165 -9.06 -7.51 -17.56
N LEU A 166 -7.89 -8.12 -17.65
CA LEU A 166 -7.07 -8.10 -18.85
C LEU A 166 -7.79 -8.73 -20.05
N GLY A 167 -8.54 -9.81 -19.83
CA GLY A 167 -9.34 -10.46 -20.87
C GLY A 167 -10.48 -9.60 -21.36
N ARG A 168 -11.23 -8.94 -20.46
CA ARG A 168 -12.32 -8.01 -20.82
C ARG A 168 -11.84 -6.83 -21.66
N HIS A 169 -10.61 -6.38 -21.44
CA HIS A 169 -10.04 -5.22 -22.16
C HIS A 169 -9.09 -5.62 -23.29
N ALA A 170 -9.00 -6.91 -23.64
CA ALA A 170 -8.12 -7.45 -24.68
C ALA A 170 -6.63 -7.02 -24.51
N LEU A 171 -6.17 -6.90 -23.27
CA LEU A 171 -4.82 -6.45 -22.95
C LEU A 171 -3.84 -7.64 -22.86
N ALA A 172 -2.79 -7.59 -23.65
CA ALA A 172 -1.69 -8.56 -23.61
C ALA A 172 -0.65 -8.13 -22.55
N CYS A 173 -0.83 -8.58 -21.31
CA CYS A 173 0.08 -8.28 -20.20
C CYS A 173 0.43 -9.58 -19.46
N ARG A 174 1.74 -9.79 -19.20
CA ARG A 174 2.20 -10.83 -18.29
C ARG A 174 2.31 -10.25 -16.90
N TYR A 175 1.85 -10.96 -15.88
CA TYR A 175 1.90 -10.50 -14.51
C TYR A 175 2.20 -11.65 -13.54
N ASP A 176 2.79 -11.27 -12.40
CA ASP A 176 2.88 -12.16 -11.25
C ASP A 176 2.73 -11.38 -9.93
N ILE A 177 2.39 -12.11 -8.86
CA ILE A 177 2.15 -11.55 -7.53
C ILE A 177 3.10 -12.23 -6.55
N PHE A 178 3.86 -11.41 -5.83
CA PHE A 178 4.82 -11.85 -4.83
C PHE A 178 4.47 -11.27 -3.46
N HIS A 179 4.72 -12.05 -2.41
CA HIS A 179 4.58 -11.62 -1.03
C HIS A 179 5.98 -11.52 -0.42
N HIS A 180 6.39 -10.32 -0.08
CA HIS A 180 7.67 -10.06 0.55
C HIS A 180 7.46 -9.66 2.01
N CYS A 181 8.49 -9.83 2.84
CA CYS A 181 8.55 -9.18 4.14
C CYS A 181 8.91 -7.70 3.95
N SER A 182 8.22 -6.79 4.62
CA SER A 182 8.52 -5.35 4.58
C SER A 182 9.97 -5.06 4.93
N ALA A 183 10.58 -5.82 5.86
CA ALA A 183 12.00 -5.72 6.19
C ALA A 183 12.95 -5.93 5.01
N SER A 184 12.55 -6.72 4.01
CA SER A 184 13.35 -7.00 2.82
C SER A 184 13.11 -6.06 1.64
N SER A 185 12.18 -5.09 1.77
CA SER A 185 11.77 -4.23 0.67
C SER A 185 11.60 -2.77 1.09
N ALA A 186 12.56 -1.91 0.71
CA ALA A 186 12.44 -0.48 0.94
C ALA A 186 11.16 0.12 0.30
N ASN A 187 10.69 -0.42 -0.83
CA ASN A 187 9.44 0.06 -1.44
C ASN A 187 8.21 -0.28 -0.59
N LEU A 188 8.17 -1.43 0.09
CA LEU A 188 7.09 -1.74 1.03
C LEU A 188 7.13 -0.84 2.25
N GLN A 189 8.32 -0.50 2.75
CA GLN A 189 8.47 0.47 3.85
C GLN A 189 8.02 1.88 3.42
N ILE A 190 8.35 2.29 2.19
CA ILE A 190 7.90 3.58 1.64
C ILE A 190 6.38 3.63 1.52
N ILE A 191 5.75 2.59 0.98
CA ILE A 191 4.29 2.60 0.85
C ILE A 191 3.59 2.51 2.20
N ASP A 192 4.14 1.81 3.20
CA ASP A 192 3.62 1.79 4.58
C ASP A 192 3.56 3.22 5.16
N TYR A 193 4.60 4.01 4.99
CA TYR A 193 4.63 5.42 5.43
C TYR A 193 3.61 6.29 4.69
N ILE A 194 3.49 6.11 3.40
CA ILE A 194 2.52 6.84 2.58
C ILE A 194 1.09 6.42 2.97
N SER A 195 0.82 5.13 3.14
CA SER A 195 -0.46 4.58 3.59
C SER A 195 -0.86 5.15 4.95
N TRP A 196 0.08 5.19 5.89
CA TRP A 196 -0.14 5.74 7.22
C TRP A 196 -0.50 7.24 7.17
N ALA A 197 0.17 8.03 6.32
CA ALA A 197 -0.13 9.45 6.19
C ALA A 197 -1.51 9.71 5.57
N ILE A 198 -1.90 8.93 4.56
CA ILE A 198 -3.24 8.98 3.96
C ILE A 198 -4.29 8.55 4.99
N PHE A 199 -4.04 7.48 5.73
CA PHE A 199 -4.94 7.01 6.78
C PHE A 199 -5.18 8.08 7.85
N ARG A 200 -4.13 8.75 8.33
CA ARG A 200 -4.27 9.83 9.30
C ARG A 200 -5.12 10.98 8.80
N LYS A 201 -4.99 11.35 7.54
CA LYS A 201 -5.84 12.37 6.90
C LYS A 201 -7.31 12.00 6.99
N TYR A 202 -7.68 10.78 6.63
CA TYR A 202 -9.09 10.36 6.60
C TYR A 202 -9.65 9.98 7.97
N GLU A 203 -8.89 9.26 8.78
CA GLU A 203 -9.35 8.75 10.07
C GLU A 203 -9.30 9.80 11.17
N HIS A 204 -8.25 10.64 11.17
CA HIS A 204 -7.97 11.58 12.26
C HIS A 204 -8.02 13.05 11.83
N SER A 205 -8.31 13.34 10.56
CA SER A 205 -8.25 14.71 9.99
C SER A 205 -6.86 15.36 10.18
N ASP A 206 -5.80 14.55 10.24
CA ASP A 206 -4.43 15.00 10.38
C ASP A 206 -3.68 14.92 9.06
N GLU A 207 -3.45 16.07 8.46
CA GLU A 207 -2.75 16.21 7.18
C GLU A 207 -1.25 16.55 7.33
N SER A 208 -0.69 16.54 8.53
CA SER A 208 0.68 17.03 8.78
C SER A 208 1.72 16.31 7.92
N TYR A 209 1.64 14.99 7.84
CA TYR A 209 2.53 14.17 7.01
C TYR A 209 2.04 14.03 5.57
N TYR A 210 0.72 14.05 5.36
CA TYR A 210 0.12 13.99 4.04
C TYR A 210 0.62 15.14 3.14
N LYS A 211 0.74 16.35 3.68
CA LYS A 211 1.25 17.53 2.95
C LYS A 211 2.68 17.35 2.44
N LYS A 212 3.49 16.49 3.05
CA LYS A 212 4.85 16.18 2.60
C LYS A 212 4.87 15.27 1.37
N ILE A 213 3.81 14.48 1.15
CA ILE A 213 3.75 13.42 0.12
C ILE A 213 2.62 13.59 -0.90
N ASN A 214 1.78 14.61 -0.75
CA ASN A 214 0.62 14.80 -1.62
C ASN A 214 0.97 14.92 -3.12
N GLY A 215 2.18 15.39 -3.43
CA GLY A 215 2.68 15.51 -4.80
C GLY A 215 2.89 14.18 -5.52
N TYR A 216 2.88 13.05 -4.81
CA TYR A 216 2.99 11.70 -5.37
C TYR A 216 1.64 11.03 -5.57
N ILE A 217 0.57 11.57 -4.96
CA ILE A 217 -0.76 10.97 -4.95
C ILE A 217 -1.51 11.45 -6.17
N LEU A 218 -1.72 10.54 -7.12
CA LEU A 218 -2.42 10.83 -8.36
C LEU A 218 -3.93 10.64 -8.23
N ASP A 219 -4.35 9.78 -7.31
CA ASP A 219 -5.76 9.49 -7.14
C ASP A 219 -6.06 8.99 -5.72
N GLU A 220 -7.15 9.51 -5.16
CA GLU A 220 -7.76 9.06 -3.91
C GLU A 220 -9.25 8.83 -4.16
N GLU A 221 -9.65 7.58 -4.33
CA GLU A 221 -11.03 7.20 -4.58
C GLU A 221 -11.70 6.68 -3.31
N VAL A 222 -12.73 7.39 -2.83
CA VAL A 222 -13.60 6.88 -1.76
C VAL A 222 -14.63 5.95 -2.39
N MET A 223 -14.37 4.65 -2.31
CA MET A 223 -15.08 3.60 -3.04
C MET A 223 -16.57 3.55 -2.74
N THR A 224 -16.99 3.93 -1.53
CA THR A 224 -18.40 3.92 -1.11
C THR A 224 -19.20 5.14 -1.55
N LYS A 225 -18.54 6.27 -1.86
CA LYS A 225 -19.22 7.49 -2.32
C LYS A 225 -19.71 7.40 -3.77
N ASN A 226 -18.95 6.72 -4.62
CA ASN A 226 -19.18 6.66 -6.05
C ASN A 226 -20.03 5.45 -6.47
N ARG A 227 -20.48 4.65 -5.51
CA ARG A 227 -21.30 3.48 -5.75
C ARG A 227 -22.74 3.78 -5.35
N GLY A 228 -23.64 3.76 -6.30
CA GLY A 228 -25.04 3.48 -6.00
C GLY A 228 -25.10 2.16 -5.22
N ILE A 229 -26.19 1.95 -4.50
CA ILE A 229 -26.43 0.88 -3.52
C ILE A 229 -26.07 -0.55 -4.00
N ASN A 230 -25.80 -0.75 -5.28
CA ASN A 230 -25.66 -2.06 -5.95
C ASN A 230 -24.22 -2.52 -6.21
N HIS A 231 -23.17 -1.91 -5.66
CA HIS A 231 -21.79 -2.26 -6.04
C HIS A 231 -21.09 -3.31 -5.15
N TYR A 232 -21.80 -3.84 -4.16
CA TYR A 232 -21.34 -5.00 -3.41
C TYR A 232 -22.01 -6.32 -3.89
N GLU A 233 -22.87 -6.23 -4.91
CA GLU A 233 -23.41 -7.37 -5.63
C GLU A 233 -22.47 -7.70 -6.81
N ILE A 234 -21.49 -8.55 -6.58
CA ILE A 234 -20.85 -9.39 -7.61
C ILE A 234 -20.44 -10.69 -6.96
#